data_8686810fab98540c6040d727dbe488c5
#
_entry.id   8686810fab98540c6040d727dbe488c5
#
_cell.length_a   1.000
_cell.length_b   1.000
_cell.length_c   1.000
_cell.angle_alpha   90.00
_cell.angle_beta   90.00
_cell.angle_gamma   90.00
#
_symmetry.space_group_name_H-M   'P 1'
#
loop_
_entity.id
_entity.type
_entity.pdbx_description
1 polymer ?
#
loop_
_entity_poly.entity_id
_entity_poly.type
_entity_poly.pdbx_seq_one_letter_code
_entity_poly.pdbx_strand_id
1 'polypeptide(L)' 'MSKNETKHPKVWCDPPSGHQFVGPDGKAFPKIYDRNEHPDFYKWIVEEGYPQSEIDRYDGQFYCRWWNVEEEDES' A
#
# COMPACT_ATOMS: atom_id res chain seq x y z
N MET A 1 -18.71 2.81 -18.27
CA MET A 1 -17.59 2.36 -17.66
C MET A 1 -16.51 3.41 -17.57
N SER A 2 -15.86 3.39 -16.50
CA SER A 2 -14.86 4.41 -16.29
C SER A 2 -13.56 3.97 -16.90
N LYS A 3 -12.94 4.83 -17.67
CA LYS A 3 -11.64 4.53 -18.15
C LYS A 3 -10.58 4.72 -17.16
N ASN A 4 -10.90 5.39 -16.06
CA ASN A 4 -9.90 5.68 -15.04
C ASN A 4 -9.78 4.60 -14.02
N GLU A 5 -10.70 3.66 -14.03
CA GLU A 5 -10.64 2.60 -13.06
C GLU A 5 -9.65 1.54 -13.47
N THR A 6 -8.90 1.06 -12.52
CA THR A 6 -7.97 -0.02 -12.75
C THR A 6 -8.71 -1.32 -12.65
N LYS A 7 -8.53 -2.19 -13.64
CA LYS A 7 -9.21 -3.45 -13.65
C LYS A 7 -8.79 -4.33 -12.48
N HIS A 8 -7.51 -4.26 -12.12
CA HIS A 8 -7.00 -5.00 -10.98
C HIS A 8 -6.33 -4.01 -10.05
N PRO A 9 -7.13 -3.30 -9.27
CA PRO A 9 -6.57 -2.20 -8.47
C PRO A 9 -5.79 -2.62 -7.25
N LYS A 10 -5.92 -3.88 -6.84
CA LYS A 10 -5.29 -4.32 -5.61
C LYS A 10 -3.89 -4.82 -5.86
N VAL A 11 -2.97 -4.32 -5.06
CA VAL A 11 -1.59 -4.76 -5.14
C VAL A 11 -1.06 -4.89 -3.73
N TRP A 12 -0.05 -5.74 -3.57
CA TRP A 12 0.66 -5.79 -2.31
C TRP A 12 1.61 -4.63 -2.25
N CYS A 13 1.69 -4.02 -1.09
CA CYS A 13 2.57 -2.87 -0.85
C CYS A 13 3.55 -3.25 0.25
N ASP A 14 4.84 -3.21 -0.07
CA ASP A 14 5.88 -3.61 0.85
C ASP A 14 6.91 -2.49 0.97
N PRO A 15 6.70 -1.55 1.90
CA PRO A 15 7.63 -0.44 2.07
C PRO A 15 8.90 -0.90 2.79
N PRO A 16 9.95 -0.09 2.75
CA PRO A 16 11.19 -0.44 3.44
C PRO A 16 10.93 -0.60 4.94
N SER A 17 11.41 -1.71 5.48
CA SER A 17 11.25 -2.02 6.90
C SER A 17 9.79 -2.10 7.33
N GLY A 18 8.90 -2.36 6.41
CA GLY A 18 7.47 -2.39 6.73
C GLY A 18 7.11 -3.41 7.78
N HIS A 19 7.90 -4.49 7.86
CA HIS A 19 7.62 -5.53 8.84
C HIS A 19 7.71 -5.04 10.29
N GLN A 20 8.32 -3.87 10.49
CA GLN A 20 8.48 -3.32 11.83
C GLN A 20 7.32 -2.44 12.25
N PHE A 21 6.40 -2.14 11.36
CA PHE A 21 5.34 -1.19 11.65
C PHE A 21 4.00 -1.86 11.57
N VAL A 22 3.33 -1.93 12.72
CA VAL A 22 2.06 -2.61 12.84
C VAL A 22 0.96 -1.57 12.89
N GLY A 23 -0.07 -1.78 12.09
CA GLY A 23 -1.15 -0.83 11.99
C GLY A 23 -2.27 -1.10 12.98
N PRO A 24 -3.35 -0.31 12.86
CA PRO A 24 -4.47 -0.46 13.78
C PRO A 24 -5.17 -1.80 13.67
N ASP A 25 -4.96 -2.51 12.57
CA ASP A 25 -5.53 -3.84 12.43
C ASP A 25 -4.66 -4.91 13.05
N GLY A 26 -3.54 -4.53 13.68
CA GLY A 26 -2.66 -5.48 14.32
C GLY A 26 -1.74 -6.21 13.38
N LYS A 27 -1.66 -5.77 12.13
CA LYS A 27 -0.85 -6.44 11.13
C LYS A 27 0.21 -5.51 10.59
N ALA A 28 1.36 -6.09 10.27
CA ALA A 28 2.45 -5.34 9.67
C ALA A 28 2.40 -5.47 8.16
N PHE A 29 3.19 -4.63 7.48
CA PHE A 29 3.34 -4.76 6.05
C PHE A 29 4.08 -6.05 5.72
N PRO A 30 3.90 -6.60 4.53
CA PRO A 30 3.16 -6.01 3.40
C PRO A 30 1.65 -6.08 3.59
N LYS A 31 0.97 -5.14 2.98
CA LYS A 31 -0.48 -5.07 3.05
C LYS A 31 -1.03 -4.82 1.66
N ILE A 32 -2.29 -5.15 1.48
CA ILE A 32 -2.93 -4.95 0.19
C ILE A 32 -3.41 -3.52 0.09
N TYR A 33 -3.01 -2.85 -0.98
CA TYR A 33 -3.41 -1.48 -1.27
C TYR A 33 -4.35 -1.49 -2.46
N ASP A 34 -5.50 -0.86 -2.30
CA ASP A 34 -6.49 -0.77 -3.36
C ASP A 34 -6.46 0.63 -3.93
N ARG A 35 -6.00 0.76 -5.17
CA ARG A 35 -5.82 2.06 -5.78
C ARG A 35 -7.11 2.82 -5.98
N ASN A 36 -8.21 2.10 -6.17
CA ASN A 36 -9.49 2.76 -6.38
C ASN A 36 -10.10 3.25 -5.08
N GLU A 37 -9.88 2.50 -4.01
CA GLU A 37 -10.43 2.89 -2.71
C GLU A 37 -9.62 3.98 -2.06
N HIS A 38 -8.32 3.98 -2.31
CA HIS A 38 -7.41 4.89 -1.63
C HIS A 38 -6.53 5.59 -2.65
N PRO A 39 -7.05 6.62 -3.32
CA PRO A 39 -6.27 7.30 -4.34
C PRO A 39 -5.05 8.04 -3.79
N ASP A 40 -5.08 8.39 -2.50
CA ASP A 40 -3.94 9.06 -1.90
C ASP A 40 -3.11 8.01 -1.17
N PHE A 41 -2.07 7.52 -1.83
CA PHE A 41 -1.25 6.45 -1.28
C PHE A 41 -0.58 6.85 0.03
N TYR A 42 -0.03 8.05 0.11
CA TYR A 42 0.71 8.42 1.30
C TYR A 42 -0.21 8.55 2.51
N LYS A 43 -1.42 9.03 2.29
CA LYS A 43 -2.38 9.10 3.37
C LYS A 43 -2.73 7.69 3.84
N TRP A 44 -2.95 6.79 2.88
CA TRP A 44 -3.31 5.42 3.21
C TRP A 44 -2.22 4.72 4.02
N ILE A 45 -0.96 4.84 3.58
CA ILE A 45 0.10 4.08 4.22
C ILE A 45 0.35 4.56 5.63
N VAL A 46 0.20 5.85 5.88
CA VAL A 46 0.34 6.38 7.22
C VAL A 46 -0.79 5.89 8.11
N GLU A 47 -2.00 5.85 7.59
CA GLU A 47 -3.14 5.34 8.34
C GLU A 47 -2.99 3.87 8.66
N GLU A 48 -2.25 3.15 7.83
CA GLU A 48 -2.03 1.73 8.06
C GLU A 48 -0.88 1.45 9.00
N GLY A 49 -0.26 2.47 9.54
CA GLY A 49 0.74 2.29 10.57
C GLY A 49 2.15 2.64 10.20
N TYR A 50 2.40 3.02 8.97
CA TYR A 50 3.75 3.37 8.55
C TYR A 50 4.02 4.83 8.94
N PRO A 51 5.08 5.10 9.72
CA PRO A 51 5.28 6.46 10.22
C PRO A 51 5.62 7.45 9.13
N GLN A 52 5.07 8.64 9.23
CA GLN A 52 5.39 9.71 8.30
C GLN A 52 6.89 10.02 8.34
N SER A 53 7.50 9.89 9.52
CA SER A 53 8.92 10.20 9.65
C SER A 53 9.78 9.27 8.80
N GLU A 54 9.33 8.03 8.61
CA GLU A 54 10.08 7.12 7.75
C GLU A 54 10.02 7.56 6.30
N ILE A 55 8.86 8.05 5.88
CA ILE A 55 8.72 8.55 4.51
C ILE A 55 9.63 9.75 4.33
N ASP A 56 9.66 10.64 5.31
CA ASP A 56 10.47 11.85 5.23
C ASP A 56 11.96 11.54 5.19
N ARG A 57 12.37 10.45 5.81
CA ARG A 57 13.77 10.07 5.81
C ARG A 57 14.33 9.83 4.44
N TYR A 58 13.49 9.41 3.52
CA TYR A 58 13.96 9.08 2.18
C TYR A 58 14.05 10.29 1.27
N ASP A 59 13.61 11.45 1.77
CA ASP A 59 13.83 12.73 1.10
C ASP A 59 13.43 12.67 -0.38
N GLY A 60 12.22 12.24 -0.62
CA GLY A 60 11.72 12.18 -1.98
C GLY A 60 12.10 10.94 -2.74
N GLN A 61 12.87 10.05 -2.12
CA GLN A 61 13.27 8.82 -2.76
C GLN A 61 12.58 7.62 -2.16
N PHE A 62 11.51 7.84 -1.44
CA PHE A 62 10.76 6.76 -0.83
C PHE A 62 10.16 5.88 -1.92
N TYR A 63 10.24 4.58 -1.74
CA TYR A 63 9.69 3.64 -2.70
C TYR A 63 9.18 2.42 -1.96
N CYS A 64 8.35 1.66 -2.65
CA CYS A 64 7.81 0.43 -2.11
C CYS A 64 7.96 -0.65 -3.14
N ARG A 65 7.98 -1.87 -2.70
CA ARG A 65 7.87 -2.99 -3.61
C ARG A 65 6.39 -3.24 -3.84
N TRP A 66 6.07 -3.56 -5.07
CA TRP A 66 4.68 -3.78 -5.45
C TRP A 66 4.58 -5.08 -6.24
N TRP A 67 3.51 -5.82 -6.00
CA TRP A 67 3.20 -6.93 -6.89
C TRP A 67 1.70 -7.16 -6.82
N ASN A 68 1.16 -7.79 -7.86
CA ASN A 68 -0.27 -7.97 -7.96
C ASN A 68 -0.76 -8.98 -6.95
N VAL A 69 -1.96 -8.73 -6.44
CA VAL A 69 -2.63 -9.71 -5.61
C VAL A 69 -3.11 -10.82 -6.53
N GLU A 70 -2.82 -12.06 -6.13
CA GLU A 70 -3.29 -13.19 -6.92
C GLU A 70 -4.74 -13.39 -6.66
N GLU A 71 -5.57 -13.29 -7.73
CA GLU A 71 -6.99 -13.41 -7.54
C GLU A 71 -7.37 -14.82 -7.80
N GLU A 72 -8.21 -15.28 -7.06
CA GLU A 72 -8.65 -16.59 -7.32
C GLU A 72 -9.60 -16.60 -8.41
N ASP A 73 -9.98 -16.49 -8.68
CA ASP A 73 -10.80 -16.28 -9.50
C ASP A 73 -11.74 -16.50 -9.70
N GLU A 74 -11.93 -16.36 -9.63
CA GLU A 74 -12.57 -16.31 -9.82
C GLU A 74 -13.04 -16.13 -10.39
N SER A 75 -12.92 -16.42 -10.64
CA SER A 75 -13.23 -16.17 -11.17
C SER A 75 -13.77 -16.19 -11.49
#